data_6af31ec894f3e159bb9c4312b0bdd7e1
#
_entry.id   6af31ec894f3e159bb9c4312b0bdd7e1
#
_cell.length_a   1.000
_cell.length_b   1.000
_cell.length_c   1.000
_cell.angle_alpha   90.00
_cell.angle_beta   90.00
_cell.angle_gamma   90.00
#
_symmetry.space_group_name_H-M   'P 1'
#
loop_
_entity.id
_entity.type
_entity.pdbx_description
1 polymer ?
#
loop_
_entity_poly.entity_id
_entity_poly.type
_entity_poly.pdbx_seq_one_letter_code
_entity_poly.pdbx_strand_id
1 'polypeptide(L)'
;MKPLKTSLTWSIAAVALLTLSACDGDGDTEATACDEPLYAGGATDEAWRTLVDARNQPQDSSRAVTLVSPEPGQVYLADQAAPLWQWTSPLRASLQRPGRTAPSLEGHPRESKRSVLAWLGNLVLPTAEAHLPPYTGDLYWVKVFVQGRECPIAQVLTSELQWQLDDGSWQSLRDAAGKALSVQVESAYLVQNRITEGPYTLGTAVPFTVGPVK
;
A
#
# COMPACT_ATOMS: atom_id res chain seq x y z
N MET A 1 -78.37 -4.69 34.86
CA MET A 1 -78.16 -5.27 33.52
C MET A 1 -76.66 -5.42 33.24
N LYS A 2 -76.17 -6.64 33.25
CA LYS A 2 -74.71 -6.95 33.02
C LYS A 2 -74.58 -7.43 31.58
N PRO A 3 -73.57 -6.96 30.81
CA PRO A 3 -73.16 -7.62 29.55
C PRO A 3 -72.09 -8.66 29.75
N LEU A 4 -72.26 -9.77 29.04
CA LEU A 4 -71.34 -10.92 28.93
C LEU A 4 -69.99 -10.52 28.31
N LYS A 5 -68.93 -11.07 28.89
CA LYS A 5 -67.60 -11.09 28.29
C LYS A 5 -67.44 -12.41 27.54
N THR A 6 -67.22 -12.35 26.23
CA THR A 6 -66.78 -13.47 25.41
C THR A 6 -65.30 -13.34 25.20
N SER A 7 -64.50 -14.28 25.75
CA SER A 7 -63.13 -14.44 25.53
C SER A 7 -62.87 -15.31 24.28
N LEU A 8 -62.23 -14.72 23.29
CA LEU A 8 -61.73 -15.44 22.10
C LEU A 8 -60.26 -15.73 22.26
N THR A 9 -59.92 -16.98 22.50
CA THR A 9 -58.54 -17.47 22.57
C THR A 9 -58.01 -17.75 21.16
N TRP A 10 -57.07 -16.97 20.72
CA TRP A 10 -56.31 -17.25 19.49
C TRP A 10 -55.02 -17.98 19.85
N SER A 11 -54.92 -19.24 19.41
CA SER A 11 -53.71 -20.03 19.44
C SER A 11 -52.77 -19.58 18.31
N ILE A 12 -51.66 -18.99 18.66
CA ILE A 12 -50.60 -18.67 17.69
C ILE A 12 -49.60 -19.84 17.67
N ALA A 13 -49.60 -20.55 16.54
CA ALA A 13 -48.59 -21.58 16.25
C ALA A 13 -47.24 -20.89 15.98
N ALA A 14 -46.28 -21.14 16.85
CA ALA A 14 -44.90 -20.66 16.66
C ALA A 14 -44.22 -21.55 15.61
N VAL A 15 -43.96 -21.01 14.43
CA VAL A 15 -43.08 -21.58 13.42
C VAL A 15 -41.66 -21.17 13.78
N ALA A 16 -40.84 -22.10 14.28
CA ALA A 16 -39.41 -21.92 14.49
C ALA A 16 -38.69 -21.93 13.14
N LEU A 17 -38.33 -20.76 12.63
CA LEU A 17 -37.35 -20.65 11.56
C LEU A 17 -35.96 -20.88 12.15
N LEU A 18 -35.38 -22.04 11.83
CA LEU A 18 -33.96 -22.30 11.99
C LEU A 18 -33.21 -21.48 10.97
N THR A 19 -32.70 -20.30 11.38
CA THR A 19 -31.69 -19.57 10.62
C THR A 19 -30.37 -20.30 10.78
N LEU A 20 -29.92 -20.96 9.72
CA LEU A 20 -28.55 -21.38 9.57
C LEU A 20 -27.69 -20.11 9.51
N SER A 21 -27.06 -19.79 10.63
CA SER A 21 -25.96 -18.83 10.62
C SER A 21 -24.82 -19.47 9.84
N ALA A 22 -24.67 -19.07 8.57
CA ALA A 22 -23.40 -19.23 7.89
C ALA A 22 -22.35 -18.52 8.74
N CYS A 23 -21.33 -19.24 9.17
CA CYS A 23 -20.11 -18.65 9.68
C CYS A 23 -19.48 -17.92 8.51
N ASP A 24 -19.79 -16.64 8.36
CA ASP A 24 -18.90 -15.72 7.67
C ASP A 24 -17.61 -15.72 8.50
N GLY A 25 -16.58 -16.32 7.92
CA GLY A 25 -15.24 -16.18 8.46
C GLY A 25 -14.88 -14.71 8.42
N ASP A 26 -15.03 -14.05 9.56
CA ASP A 26 -14.43 -12.75 9.80
C ASP A 26 -12.91 -12.92 9.68
N GLY A 27 -12.42 -12.89 8.44
CA GLY A 27 -11.05 -12.49 8.20
C GLY A 27 -10.96 -11.05 8.68
N ASP A 28 -10.21 -10.84 9.73
CA ASP A 28 -9.85 -9.53 10.27
C ASP A 28 -9.25 -8.65 9.17
N THR A 29 -10.10 -8.05 8.36
CA THR A 29 -9.75 -7.04 7.36
C THR A 29 -10.08 -5.65 7.90
N GLU A 30 -9.80 -5.42 9.19
CA GLU A 30 -9.91 -4.06 9.76
C GLU A 30 -8.76 -3.14 9.33
N ALA A 31 -7.90 -3.58 8.41
CA ALA A 31 -6.68 -2.85 8.12
C ALA A 31 -6.78 -1.85 6.97
N THR A 32 -7.84 -1.82 6.20
CA THR A 32 -7.89 -0.94 5.03
C THR A 32 -9.27 -0.33 4.79
N ALA A 33 -9.64 0.58 5.67
CA ALA A 33 -10.67 1.55 5.32
C ALA A 33 -10.21 2.51 4.20
N CYS A 34 -8.96 2.41 3.74
CA CYS A 34 -8.34 3.25 2.73
C CYS A 34 -7.95 2.41 1.51
N ASP A 35 -7.96 3.03 0.34
CA ASP A 35 -7.54 2.39 -0.92
C ASP A 35 -6.10 1.88 -0.86
N GLU A 36 -5.79 0.88 -1.70
CA GLU A 36 -4.42 0.39 -1.87
C GLU A 36 -3.54 1.44 -2.58
N PRO A 37 -2.21 1.44 -2.32
CA PRO A 37 -1.30 2.34 -3.02
C PRO A 37 -1.13 1.94 -4.49
N LEU A 38 -0.76 2.90 -5.33
CA LEU A 38 -0.18 2.60 -6.62
C LEU A 38 1.19 1.95 -6.44
N TYR A 39 1.54 1.00 -7.30
CA TYR A 39 2.84 0.34 -7.27
C TYR A 39 3.74 0.89 -8.35
N ALA A 40 4.98 1.25 -8.00
CA ALA A 40 5.99 1.75 -8.92
C ALA A 40 7.37 1.12 -8.64
N GLY A 41 8.25 1.17 -9.62
CA GLY A 41 9.55 0.51 -9.52
C GLY A 41 9.41 -1.01 -9.38
N GLY A 42 10.11 -1.59 -8.43
CA GLY A 42 10.05 -3.02 -8.12
C GLY A 42 9.15 -3.38 -6.95
N ALA A 43 8.30 -2.45 -6.47
CA ALA A 43 7.41 -2.70 -5.34
C ALA A 43 6.35 -3.76 -5.69
N THR A 44 6.02 -4.62 -4.73
CA THR A 44 5.05 -5.70 -4.87
C THR A 44 3.99 -5.64 -3.77
N ASP A 45 2.85 -6.28 -4.01
CA ASP A 45 1.76 -6.40 -3.05
C ASP A 45 2.22 -7.06 -1.73
N GLU A 46 3.01 -8.12 -1.81
CA GLU A 46 3.53 -8.80 -0.62
C GLU A 46 4.48 -7.89 0.19
N ALA A 47 5.27 -7.06 -0.50
CA ALA A 47 6.12 -6.08 0.17
C ALA A 47 5.29 -5.00 0.86
N TRP A 48 4.17 -4.56 0.25
CA TRP A 48 3.24 -3.63 0.88
C TRP A 48 2.57 -4.21 2.13
N ARG A 49 2.07 -5.45 2.05
CA ARG A 49 1.48 -6.14 3.21
C ARG A 49 2.46 -6.21 4.38
N THR A 50 3.73 -6.44 4.09
CA THR A 50 4.77 -6.44 5.12
C THR A 50 4.90 -5.08 5.84
N LEU A 51 4.76 -3.96 5.12
CA LEU A 51 4.73 -2.62 5.73
C LEU A 51 3.44 -2.38 6.52
N VAL A 52 2.29 -2.80 5.99
CA VAL A 52 1.00 -2.69 6.67
C VAL A 52 1.00 -3.47 7.99
N ASP A 53 1.53 -4.68 8.00
CA ASP A 53 1.64 -5.51 9.21
C ASP A 53 2.55 -4.85 10.27
N ALA A 54 3.54 -4.10 9.83
CA ALA A 54 4.47 -3.40 10.71
C ALA A 54 3.95 -2.04 11.23
N ARG A 55 2.83 -1.52 10.73
CA ARG A 55 2.30 -0.18 11.06
C ARG A 55 2.01 0.04 12.55
N ASN A 56 1.73 -1.04 13.30
CA ASN A 56 1.48 -1.00 14.74
C ASN A 56 2.77 -0.97 15.58
N GLN A 57 3.93 -1.05 14.95
CA GLN A 57 5.22 -0.91 15.64
C GLN A 57 5.46 0.56 16.03
N PRO A 58 6.26 0.80 17.08
CA PRO A 58 6.66 2.16 17.43
C PRO A 58 7.30 2.86 16.23
N GLN A 59 6.85 4.09 15.95
CA GLN A 59 7.40 4.89 14.86
C GLN A 59 8.82 5.32 15.18
N ASP A 60 9.75 5.06 14.28
CA ASP A 60 11.15 5.49 14.35
C ASP A 60 11.43 6.49 13.22
N SER A 61 11.91 7.67 13.58
CA SER A 61 12.30 8.72 12.62
C SER A 61 13.81 8.92 12.50
N SER A 62 14.60 8.14 13.23
CA SER A 62 16.06 8.32 13.31
C SER A 62 16.76 8.19 11.96
N ARG A 63 16.19 7.41 11.04
CA ARG A 63 16.70 7.18 9.69
C ARG A 63 15.61 7.37 8.63
N ALA A 64 14.69 8.29 8.90
CA ALA A 64 13.68 8.66 7.93
C ALA A 64 14.32 9.31 6.68
N VAL A 65 13.61 9.26 5.57
CA VAL A 65 13.99 9.96 4.34
C VAL A 65 14.01 11.48 4.57
N THR A 66 14.74 12.19 3.71
CA THR A 66 14.67 13.65 3.63
C THR A 66 14.02 14.02 2.31
N LEU A 67 12.85 14.67 2.36
CA LEU A 67 12.20 15.17 1.16
C LEU A 67 13.01 16.32 0.56
N VAL A 68 13.21 16.23 -0.76
CA VAL A 68 13.77 17.30 -1.59
C VAL A 68 12.61 18.09 -2.23
N SER A 69 11.56 17.38 -2.64
CA SER A 69 10.30 17.93 -3.15
C SER A 69 9.15 17.01 -2.74
N PRO A 70 8.03 17.56 -2.20
CA PRO A 70 7.80 18.98 -1.93
C PRO A 70 8.64 19.51 -0.76
N GLU A 71 9.01 20.79 -0.84
CA GLU A 71 9.56 21.51 0.30
C GLU A 71 8.44 21.90 1.29
N PRO A 72 8.76 22.07 2.58
CA PRO A 72 7.76 22.53 3.55
C PRO A 72 7.14 23.87 3.15
N GLY A 73 5.82 23.89 3.02
CA GLY A 73 5.05 25.08 2.60
C GLY A 73 5.05 25.35 1.10
N GLN A 74 5.55 24.42 0.29
CA GLN A 74 5.53 24.57 -1.17
C GLN A 74 4.11 24.75 -1.69
N VAL A 75 3.94 25.62 -2.68
CA VAL A 75 2.67 25.87 -3.37
C VAL A 75 2.78 25.41 -4.80
N TYR A 76 1.93 24.49 -5.20
CA TYR A 76 1.75 24.06 -6.59
C TYR A 76 0.59 24.79 -7.22
N LEU A 77 0.65 25.09 -8.52
CA LEU A 77 -0.49 25.64 -9.26
C LEU A 77 -1.31 24.48 -9.85
N ALA A 78 -2.63 24.56 -9.74
CA ALA A 78 -3.50 23.49 -10.22
C ALA A 78 -3.47 23.31 -11.76
N ASP A 79 -3.05 24.31 -12.51
CA ASP A 79 -2.90 24.31 -13.97
C ASP A 79 -1.50 23.87 -14.45
N GLN A 80 -0.56 23.65 -13.53
CA GLN A 80 0.76 23.14 -13.93
C GLN A 80 0.74 21.65 -14.25
N ALA A 81 1.78 21.18 -14.93
CA ALA A 81 2.02 19.76 -15.11
C ALA A 81 2.22 19.04 -13.75
N ALA A 82 1.86 17.77 -13.70
CA ALA A 82 2.08 16.93 -12.53
C ALA A 82 3.56 17.01 -12.08
N PRO A 83 3.83 17.33 -10.82
CA PRO A 83 5.19 17.52 -10.34
C PRO A 83 5.92 16.19 -10.15
N LEU A 84 7.24 16.22 -10.28
CA LEU A 84 8.13 15.17 -9.84
C LEU A 84 8.50 15.42 -8.39
N TRP A 85 8.17 14.47 -7.51
CA TRP A 85 8.61 14.49 -6.11
C TRP A 85 9.87 13.65 -5.93
N GLN A 86 10.73 14.09 -5.04
CA GLN A 86 12.04 13.46 -4.82
C GLN A 86 12.43 13.49 -3.35
N TRP A 87 13.18 12.48 -2.95
CA TRP A 87 13.73 12.36 -1.60
C TRP A 87 15.10 11.70 -1.63
N THR A 88 15.83 11.87 -0.54
CA THR A 88 17.04 11.12 -0.26
C THR A 88 16.80 10.14 0.87
N SER A 89 17.46 8.99 0.84
CA SER A 89 17.28 7.96 1.84
C SER A 89 18.63 7.55 2.45
N PRO A 90 18.73 7.49 3.77
CA PRO A 90 19.89 6.94 4.44
C PRO A 90 19.99 5.40 4.28
N LEU A 91 18.91 4.72 3.88
CA LEU A 91 18.91 3.27 3.64
C LEU A 91 19.87 2.89 2.51
N ARG A 92 19.86 3.62 1.40
CA ARG A 92 20.77 3.38 0.28
C ARG A 92 22.26 3.54 0.64
N ALA A 93 22.57 4.41 1.58
CA ALA A 93 23.96 4.56 2.04
C ALA A 93 24.47 3.30 2.74
N SER A 94 23.60 2.45 3.27
CA SER A 94 23.99 1.18 3.89
C SER A 94 24.29 0.09 2.87
N LEU A 95 23.74 0.16 1.66
CA LEU A 95 23.99 -0.79 0.57
C LEU A 95 25.37 -0.58 -0.09
N GLN A 96 25.91 0.63 -0.02
CA GLN A 96 27.23 0.97 -0.55
C GLN A 96 28.39 0.62 0.41
N ARG A 97 28.13 -0.09 1.52
CA ARG A 97 29.22 -0.58 2.38
C ARG A 97 30.08 -1.55 1.59
N PRO A 98 31.43 -1.29 1.53
CA PRO A 98 32.36 -2.22 0.91
C PRO A 98 32.22 -3.60 1.56
N GLY A 99 31.83 -4.61 0.81
CA GLY A 99 31.68 -5.98 1.28
C GLY A 99 30.32 -6.65 1.04
N ARG A 100 29.27 -5.89 0.66
CA ARG A 100 28.04 -6.49 0.11
C ARG A 100 28.09 -6.48 -1.41
N THR A 101 28.78 -7.46 -1.97
CA THR A 101 28.62 -7.80 -3.39
C THR A 101 27.18 -8.30 -3.56
N ALA A 102 26.37 -7.57 -4.33
CA ALA A 102 25.11 -8.13 -4.81
C ALA A 102 25.44 -9.45 -5.52
N PRO A 103 24.69 -10.54 -5.27
CA PRO A 103 24.87 -11.76 -6.03
C PRO A 103 24.63 -11.42 -7.50
N SER A 104 25.72 -11.41 -8.29
CA SER A 104 25.64 -11.30 -9.73
C SER A 104 24.94 -12.56 -10.23
N LEU A 105 23.69 -12.40 -10.63
CA LEU A 105 22.98 -13.41 -11.41
C LEU A 105 23.53 -13.35 -12.84
N GLU A 106 24.80 -13.75 -13.02
CA GLU A 106 25.26 -14.17 -14.33
C GLU A 106 24.54 -15.45 -14.69
N GLY A 107 23.35 -15.24 -15.25
CA GLY A 107 22.60 -16.30 -15.91
C GLY A 107 23.37 -16.78 -17.13
N HIS A 108 24.08 -17.87 -17.01
CA HIS A 108 24.55 -18.59 -18.17
C HIS A 108 23.33 -18.97 -19.01
N PRO A 109 23.29 -18.62 -20.30
CA PRO A 109 22.27 -19.12 -21.19
C PRO A 109 22.48 -20.63 -21.35
N ARG A 110 21.74 -21.40 -20.56
CA ARG A 110 21.67 -22.84 -20.73
C ARG A 110 20.81 -23.07 -21.97
N GLU A 111 21.45 -23.37 -23.08
CA GLU A 111 20.76 -23.92 -24.25
C GLU A 111 20.00 -25.18 -23.85
N SER A 112 18.73 -25.01 -23.59
CA SER A 112 17.81 -26.11 -23.36
C SER A 112 17.53 -26.79 -24.68
N LYS A 113 18.17 -27.91 -24.94
CA LYS A 113 17.70 -28.85 -25.96
C LYS A 113 16.28 -29.22 -25.60
N ARG A 114 15.33 -28.73 -26.39
CA ARG A 114 13.89 -29.02 -26.22
C ARG A 114 13.69 -30.54 -26.35
N SER A 115 13.58 -31.24 -25.24
CA SER A 115 13.21 -32.63 -25.17
C SER A 115 11.71 -32.75 -25.45
N VAL A 116 11.32 -33.68 -26.33
CA VAL A 116 9.90 -33.98 -26.62
C VAL A 116 9.14 -34.40 -25.36
N LEU A 117 9.84 -34.92 -24.34
CA LEU A 117 9.28 -35.24 -23.02
C LEU A 117 8.88 -34.00 -22.21
N ALA A 118 9.47 -32.83 -22.47
CA ALA A 118 9.07 -31.58 -21.79
C ALA A 118 7.69 -31.09 -22.29
N TRP A 119 7.29 -31.43 -23.51
CA TRP A 119 5.97 -31.10 -24.05
C TRP A 119 4.85 -31.90 -23.38
N LEU A 120 5.09 -33.19 -23.06
CA LEU A 120 4.14 -34.04 -22.35
C LEU A 120 4.01 -33.69 -20.86
N GLY A 121 5.06 -33.18 -20.24
CA GLY A 121 5.03 -32.70 -18.85
C GLY A 121 4.12 -31.50 -18.64
N ASN A 122 4.00 -30.62 -19.63
CA ASN A 122 3.15 -29.42 -19.55
C ASN A 122 1.65 -29.69 -19.64
N LEU A 123 1.25 -30.93 -20.00
CA LEU A 123 -0.16 -31.30 -20.13
C LEU A 123 -0.81 -31.74 -18.81
N VAL A 124 -0.02 -32.08 -17.79
CA VAL A 124 -0.50 -32.69 -16.55
C VAL A 124 -0.16 -31.88 -15.30
N LEU A 125 0.75 -30.95 -15.40
CA LEU A 125 1.06 -30.06 -14.26
C LEU A 125 0.11 -28.86 -14.27
N PRO A 126 -0.63 -28.60 -13.16
CA PRO A 126 -1.33 -27.33 -13.03
C PRO A 126 -0.30 -26.22 -13.22
N THR A 127 -0.67 -25.20 -13.97
CA THR A 127 0.13 -23.98 -14.11
C THR A 127 0.55 -23.54 -12.71
N ALA A 128 1.84 -23.69 -12.38
CA ALA A 128 2.36 -23.08 -11.17
C ALA A 128 2.10 -21.57 -11.34
N GLU A 129 1.27 -21.00 -10.50
CA GLU A 129 1.15 -19.56 -10.39
C GLU A 129 2.56 -19.06 -10.12
N ALA A 130 3.12 -18.35 -11.08
CA ALA A 130 4.44 -17.76 -10.95
C ALA A 130 4.31 -16.63 -9.93
N HIS A 131 4.42 -16.96 -8.65
CA HIS A 131 4.59 -15.92 -7.63
C HIS A 131 5.83 -15.12 -8.01
N LEU A 132 5.67 -13.79 -8.02
CA LEU A 132 6.81 -12.90 -8.18
C LEU A 132 7.87 -13.27 -7.15
N PRO A 133 9.16 -13.22 -7.52
CA PRO A 133 10.21 -13.52 -6.54
C PRO A 133 10.09 -12.57 -5.35
N PRO A 134 10.34 -13.03 -4.12
CA PRO A 134 10.25 -12.19 -2.94
C PRO A 134 11.10 -10.93 -3.09
N TYR A 135 10.52 -9.78 -2.77
CA TYR A 135 11.17 -8.49 -2.92
C TYR A 135 12.38 -8.35 -1.97
N THR A 136 13.47 -7.82 -2.49
CA THR A 136 14.64 -7.44 -1.71
C THR A 136 15.12 -6.08 -2.19
N GLY A 137 15.15 -5.08 -1.30
CA GLY A 137 15.55 -3.72 -1.61
C GLY A 137 14.93 -2.68 -0.69
N ASP A 138 15.20 -1.42 -1.03
CA ASP A 138 14.58 -0.27 -0.37
C ASP A 138 13.15 -0.12 -0.84
N LEU A 139 12.25 0.21 0.07
CA LEU A 139 10.85 0.42 -0.19
C LEU A 139 10.39 1.71 0.47
N TYR A 140 9.62 2.51 -0.27
CA TYR A 140 9.10 3.81 0.17
C TYR A 140 7.61 3.85 -0.06
N TRP A 141 6.85 4.09 1.01
CA TRP A 141 5.41 4.32 0.95
C TRP A 141 5.14 5.80 1.16
N VAL A 142 4.83 6.50 0.08
CA VAL A 142 4.52 7.93 0.06
C VAL A 142 3.01 8.10 0.13
N LYS A 143 2.54 8.85 1.11
CA LYS A 143 1.12 9.08 1.40
C LYS A 143 0.83 10.57 1.44
N VAL A 144 -0.26 11.00 0.82
CA VAL A 144 -0.72 12.38 0.82
C VAL A 144 -2.05 12.50 1.53
N PHE A 145 -2.10 13.34 2.53
CA PHE A 145 -3.30 13.55 3.34
C PHE A 145 -3.84 14.97 3.19
N VAL A 146 -5.15 15.10 3.26
CA VAL A 146 -5.84 16.36 3.54
C VAL A 146 -6.00 16.45 5.04
N GLN A 147 -5.76 17.62 5.62
CA GLN A 147 -5.95 17.82 7.05
C GLN A 147 -7.35 17.41 7.50
N GLY A 148 -7.42 16.57 8.54
CA GLY A 148 -8.67 16.06 9.11
C GLY A 148 -9.24 14.82 8.39
N ARG A 149 -8.55 14.23 7.40
CA ARG A 149 -8.91 12.95 6.81
C ARG A 149 -7.97 11.84 7.29
N GLU A 150 -8.54 10.68 7.57
CA GLU A 150 -7.77 9.51 8.00
C GLU A 150 -7.11 8.79 6.81
N CYS A 151 -7.81 8.74 5.67
CA CYS A 151 -7.29 8.11 4.47
C CYS A 151 -6.50 9.08 3.59
N PRO A 152 -5.38 8.64 3.02
CA PRO A 152 -4.66 9.41 2.02
C PRO A 152 -5.51 9.61 0.76
N ILE A 153 -5.34 10.75 0.10
CA ILE A 153 -6.01 11.07 -1.18
C ILE A 153 -5.20 10.66 -2.40
N ALA A 154 -3.91 10.41 -2.20
CA ALA A 154 -3.00 9.84 -3.19
C ALA A 154 -1.90 9.11 -2.45
N GLN A 155 -1.45 7.99 -2.99
CA GLN A 155 -0.37 7.22 -2.39
C GLN A 155 0.32 6.31 -3.40
N VAL A 156 1.61 6.11 -3.19
CA VAL A 156 2.43 5.22 -4.01
C VAL A 156 3.35 4.40 -3.12
N LEU A 157 3.52 3.14 -3.48
CA LEU A 157 4.58 2.28 -2.98
C LEU A 157 5.64 2.14 -4.07
N THR A 158 6.88 2.50 -3.79
CA THR A 158 7.95 2.51 -4.80
C THR A 158 9.29 2.08 -4.23
N SER A 159 10.14 1.51 -5.08
CA SER A 159 11.56 1.27 -4.77
C SER A 159 12.48 2.40 -5.21
N GLU A 160 11.94 3.43 -5.84
CA GLU A 160 12.71 4.56 -6.36
C GLU A 160 12.76 5.73 -5.38
N LEU A 161 13.70 6.63 -5.55
CA LEU A 161 13.83 7.86 -4.74
C LEU A 161 13.05 9.03 -5.33
N GLN A 162 12.07 8.74 -6.15
CA GLN A 162 11.24 9.75 -6.78
C GLN A 162 9.86 9.18 -7.10
N TRP A 163 8.90 10.08 -7.22
CA TRP A 163 7.57 9.80 -7.71
C TRP A 163 7.13 10.88 -8.68
N GLN A 164 7.06 10.53 -9.96
CA GLN A 164 6.34 11.34 -10.93
C GLN A 164 4.85 11.11 -10.67
N LEU A 165 4.15 12.12 -10.16
CA LEU A 165 2.72 11.99 -9.93
C LEU A 165 2.04 11.62 -11.25
N ASP A 166 1.22 10.57 -11.20
CA ASP A 166 0.36 10.20 -12.31
C ASP A 166 -0.85 11.13 -12.39
N ASP A 167 -1.57 11.07 -13.52
CA ASP A 167 -2.71 11.97 -13.77
C ASP A 167 -3.81 11.83 -12.70
N GLY A 168 -4.08 10.63 -12.22
CA GLY A 168 -5.11 10.35 -11.20
C GLY A 168 -4.72 10.92 -9.85
N SER A 169 -3.49 10.67 -9.41
CA SER A 169 -2.95 11.25 -8.17
C SER A 169 -2.91 12.77 -8.24
N TRP A 170 -2.43 13.34 -9.36
CA TRP A 170 -2.41 14.78 -9.54
C TRP A 170 -3.81 15.39 -9.58
N GLN A 171 -4.79 14.72 -10.19
CA GLN A 171 -6.18 15.16 -10.18
C GLN A 171 -6.75 15.19 -8.75
N SER A 172 -6.49 14.15 -7.95
CA SER A 172 -6.92 14.10 -6.54
C SER A 172 -6.37 15.27 -5.71
N LEU A 173 -5.13 15.68 -5.98
CA LEU A 173 -4.52 16.83 -5.34
C LEU A 173 -5.17 18.15 -5.81
N ARG A 174 -5.48 18.29 -7.09
CA ARG A 174 -6.20 19.45 -7.65
C ARG A 174 -7.61 19.59 -7.09
N ASP A 175 -8.32 18.48 -6.91
CA ASP A 175 -9.66 18.46 -6.29
C ASP A 175 -9.62 18.88 -4.81
N ALA A 176 -8.45 18.77 -4.20
CA ALA A 176 -8.18 19.26 -2.85
C ALA A 176 -7.55 20.67 -2.82
N ALA A 177 -7.57 21.42 -3.95
CA ALA A 177 -7.00 22.76 -4.02
C ALA A 177 -7.57 23.69 -2.93
N GLY A 178 -6.71 24.51 -2.36
CA GLY A 178 -7.06 25.42 -1.26
C GLY A 178 -7.15 24.76 0.12
N LYS A 179 -7.02 23.42 0.23
CA LYS A 179 -6.95 22.73 1.52
C LYS A 179 -5.50 22.57 1.97
N ALA A 180 -5.31 22.44 3.27
CA ALA A 180 -4.00 22.08 3.83
C ALA A 180 -3.71 20.61 3.52
N LEU A 181 -2.65 20.38 2.77
CA LEU A 181 -2.15 19.06 2.40
C LEU A 181 -0.86 18.74 3.14
N SER A 182 -0.59 17.47 3.35
CA SER A 182 0.68 17.02 3.91
C SER A 182 1.13 15.71 3.27
N VAL A 183 2.44 15.57 3.13
CA VAL A 183 3.06 14.33 2.68
C VAL A 183 3.71 13.63 3.86
N GLN A 184 3.51 12.33 3.94
CA GLN A 184 4.17 11.41 4.86
C GLN A 184 4.87 10.33 4.05
N VAL A 185 6.08 9.97 4.47
CA VAL A 185 6.83 8.88 3.84
C VAL A 185 7.24 7.89 4.91
N GLU A 186 6.97 6.64 4.63
CA GLU A 186 7.43 5.50 5.39
C GLU A 186 8.44 4.72 4.53
N SER A 187 9.55 4.29 5.12
CA SER A 187 10.62 3.62 4.39
C SER A 187 11.16 2.43 5.16
N ALA A 188 11.50 1.37 4.43
CA ALA A 188 12.10 0.17 4.99
C ALA A 188 13.05 -0.48 4.00
N TYR A 189 14.01 -1.26 4.50
CA TYR A 189 14.79 -2.18 3.69
C TYR A 189 14.29 -3.61 3.93
N LEU A 190 13.91 -4.27 2.87
CA LEU A 190 13.39 -5.64 2.90
C LEU A 190 14.42 -6.62 2.34
N VAL A 191 14.42 -7.82 2.91
CA VAL A 191 15.10 -9.00 2.36
C VAL A 191 14.08 -10.12 2.29
N GLN A 192 13.79 -10.58 1.08
CA GLN A 192 12.79 -11.63 0.85
C GLN A 192 11.44 -11.34 1.52
N ASN A 193 10.88 -10.17 1.26
CA ASN A 193 9.64 -9.66 1.85
C ASN A 193 9.66 -9.53 3.37
N ARG A 194 10.82 -9.47 4.02
CA ARG A 194 10.93 -9.26 5.48
C ARG A 194 11.64 -7.95 5.75
N ILE A 195 11.07 -7.10 6.59
CA ILE A 195 11.73 -5.89 7.05
C ILE A 195 12.97 -6.30 7.85
N THR A 196 14.13 -5.85 7.41
CA THR A 196 15.40 -6.02 8.10
C THR A 196 15.95 -4.72 8.63
N GLU A 197 15.41 -3.57 8.14
CA GLU A 197 15.77 -2.24 8.59
C GLU A 197 14.54 -1.32 8.45
N GLY A 198 14.17 -0.61 9.50
CA GLY A 198 12.94 0.17 9.60
C GLY A 198 11.76 -0.63 10.20
N PRO A 199 10.50 -0.22 10.00
CA PRO A 199 10.10 0.94 9.18
C PRO A 199 10.48 2.27 9.82
N TYR A 200 10.92 3.23 9.02
CA TYR A 200 11.20 4.60 9.41
C TYR A 200 10.14 5.53 8.84
N THR A 201 9.64 6.44 9.65
CA THR A 201 8.60 7.38 9.26
C THR A 201 9.10 8.80 9.46
N LEU A 202 8.74 9.73 8.58
CA LEU A 202 9.04 11.16 8.80
C LEU A 202 8.53 11.58 10.18
N GLY A 203 9.41 12.21 10.97
CA GLY A 203 9.05 12.68 12.32
C GLY A 203 7.93 13.73 12.29
N THR A 204 7.78 14.44 11.19
CA THR A 204 6.70 15.39 10.93
C THR A 204 6.31 15.32 9.46
N ALA A 205 5.00 15.25 9.20
CA ALA A 205 4.49 15.31 7.84
C ALA A 205 4.82 16.69 7.21
N VAL A 206 5.25 16.68 5.95
CA VAL A 206 5.67 17.89 5.24
C VAL A 206 4.45 18.59 4.65
N PRO A 207 4.10 19.80 5.11
CA PRO A 207 2.95 20.54 4.62
C PRO A 207 3.22 21.14 3.23
N PHE A 208 2.20 21.15 2.39
CA PHE A 208 2.19 21.85 1.11
C PHE A 208 0.75 22.24 0.72
N THR A 209 0.56 22.96 -0.38
CA THR A 209 -0.76 23.32 -0.89
C THR A 209 -0.80 23.26 -2.41
N VAL A 210 -2.01 23.07 -2.94
CA VAL A 210 -2.32 23.28 -4.36
C VAL A 210 -3.20 24.52 -4.43
N GLY A 211 -2.73 25.53 -5.15
CA GLY A 211 -3.49 26.76 -5.37
C GLY A 211 -4.64 26.56 -6.36
N PRO A 212 -5.66 27.40 -6.33
CA PRO A 212 -6.74 27.35 -7.31
C PRO A 212 -6.22 27.66 -8.73
N VAL A 213 -6.94 27.18 -9.72
CA VAL A 213 -6.76 27.61 -11.11
C VAL A 213 -7.05 29.10 -11.19
N LYS A 214 -6.15 29.88 -11.78
CA LYS A 214 -6.36 31.31 -12.00
C LYS A 214 -7.25 31.58 -13.20
#